data_36855d069aed0296b2d293451dba0e6c
#
_entry.id   36855d069aed0296b2d293451dba0e6c
#
_cell.length_a   1.000
_cell.length_b   1.000
_cell.length_c   1.000
_cell.angle_alpha   90.00
_cell.angle_beta   90.00
_cell.angle_gamma   90.00
#
_symmetry.space_group_name_H-M   'P 1'
#
loop_
_entity.id
_entity.type
_entity.pdbx_description
1 polymer ?
#
loop_
_entity_poly.entity_id
_entity_poly.type
_entity_poly.pdbx_seq_one_letter_code
_entity_poly.pdbx_strand_id
1 'polypeptide(L)'
;MSKSSPRQASVGLALAGGGPLGAIYEIGALCALEEALPGFKFTECQGYIGVSAGGFIAAGLANGLSPRQLCAAFIENTAPAPDRFDPALLLRPAWGEYRRRLAKLPGLLGRALWQVAVEGRSALGALERLGPALPTGLLSGEPIAEQLRAQFSLPGRTDDFRQLKSRLVLVATDLDSGQAMPFGMPGHDHVPISRAVQASAALPGLFPPVRIDGRFYVDGALKKTLHASVLLAHKPELLICLNPLVPYRADVGEEIPPLVDAGLPVVLSQTFRSLIHSRLELGMKGYARSHPETDILLFEPDPRDAELYMANTFSYSQRRRLAEHAYQQTRAILRRQFASLRPRLAGHGLTLDESVLFDASRQLLADKPPERTAAQRTTDAMKRLDAALTRLESRTA
;
A
#
# COMPACT_ATOMS: atom_id res chain seq x y z
N MET A 1 28.08 -3.43 39.49
CA MET A 1 26.86 -2.69 39.08
C MET A 1 26.60 -3.02 37.61
N SER A 2 25.68 -3.96 37.36
CA SER A 2 25.26 -4.32 35.99
C SER A 2 24.52 -3.13 35.40
N LYS A 3 25.05 -2.54 34.33
CA LYS A 3 24.32 -1.57 33.52
C LYS A 3 23.15 -2.32 32.88
N SER A 4 21.96 -2.19 33.43
CA SER A 4 20.73 -2.62 32.73
C SER A 4 20.70 -1.89 31.38
N SER A 5 20.71 -2.66 30.29
CA SER A 5 20.44 -2.09 28.96
C SER A 5 19.15 -1.28 29.07
N PRO A 6 19.09 -0.05 28.51
CA PRO A 6 17.84 0.72 28.52
C PRO A 6 16.74 -0.14 27.90
N ARG A 7 15.64 -0.27 28.62
CA ARG A 7 14.44 -0.99 28.14
C ARG A 7 13.96 -0.29 26.87
N GLN A 8 14.06 -0.95 25.74
CA GLN A 8 13.55 -0.43 24.49
C GLN A 8 12.02 -0.40 24.58
N ALA A 9 11.43 0.76 24.28
CA ALA A 9 9.98 0.93 24.33
C ALA A 9 9.28 -0.04 23.37
N SER A 10 8.06 -0.42 23.71
CA SER A 10 7.22 -1.19 22.81
C SER A 10 6.68 -0.29 21.70
N VAL A 11 7.18 -0.48 20.48
CA VAL A 11 6.81 0.32 19.31
C VAL A 11 5.84 -0.46 18.41
N GLY A 12 4.71 0.17 18.10
CA GLY A 12 3.78 -0.27 17.05
C GLY A 12 3.97 0.53 15.75
N LEU A 13 3.69 -0.08 14.62
CA LEU A 13 3.73 0.57 13.30
C LEU A 13 2.38 0.43 12.59
N ALA A 14 1.80 1.55 12.18
CA ALA A 14 0.56 1.60 11.40
C ALA A 14 0.80 2.22 10.02
N LEU A 15 0.51 1.47 8.96
CA LEU A 15 0.75 1.84 7.57
C LEU A 15 -0.58 1.93 6.82
N ALA A 16 -0.82 3.08 6.20
CA ALA A 16 -2.06 3.36 5.49
C ALA A 16 -2.06 2.78 4.07
N GLY A 17 -3.22 2.77 3.43
CA GLY A 17 -3.31 2.52 1.99
C GLY A 17 -2.74 3.70 1.18
N GLY A 18 -2.68 3.52 -0.13
CA GLY A 18 -2.24 4.60 -1.04
C GLY A 18 -1.86 4.10 -2.42
N GLY A 19 -2.14 2.84 -2.73
CA GLY A 19 -1.74 2.21 -3.99
C GLY A 19 -0.22 2.21 -4.17
N PRO A 20 0.28 2.05 -5.40
CA PRO A 20 1.73 2.00 -5.66
C PRO A 20 2.49 3.24 -5.20
N LEU A 21 1.90 4.44 -5.33
CA LEU A 21 2.51 5.69 -4.84
C LEU A 21 2.61 5.72 -3.32
N GLY A 22 1.59 5.21 -2.62
CA GLY A 22 1.60 5.07 -1.16
C GLY A 22 2.75 4.19 -0.69
N ALA A 23 2.93 3.02 -1.32
CA ALA A 23 4.05 2.12 -1.02
C ALA A 23 5.42 2.79 -1.25
N ILE A 24 5.56 3.54 -2.34
CA ILE A 24 6.80 4.29 -2.66
C ILE A 24 7.09 5.34 -1.58
N TYR A 25 6.07 6.10 -1.16
CA TYR A 25 6.18 7.08 -0.09
C TYR A 25 6.58 6.42 1.23
N GLU A 26 5.88 5.36 1.63
CA GLU A 26 6.13 4.65 2.89
C GLU A 26 7.54 4.06 2.94
N ILE A 27 8.04 3.48 1.84
CA ILE A 27 9.41 2.96 1.77
C ILE A 27 10.42 4.09 1.96
N GLY A 28 10.27 5.22 1.26
CA GLY A 28 11.14 6.38 1.41
C GLY A 28 11.13 6.94 2.83
N ALA A 29 9.93 7.10 3.40
CA ALA A 29 9.74 7.60 4.77
C ALA A 29 10.33 6.65 5.83
N LEU A 30 10.11 5.34 5.70
CA LEU A 30 10.67 4.35 6.62
C LEU A 30 12.20 4.32 6.58
N CYS A 31 12.81 4.45 5.39
CA CYS A 31 14.27 4.55 5.28
C CYS A 31 14.79 5.80 6.00
N ALA A 32 14.15 6.96 5.81
CA ALA A 32 14.55 8.19 6.48
C ALA A 32 14.42 8.10 8.01
N LEU A 33 13.33 7.49 8.49
CA LEU A 33 13.08 7.29 9.92
C LEU A 33 14.08 6.30 10.53
N GLU A 34 14.37 5.17 9.87
CA GLU A 34 15.30 4.16 10.39
C GLU A 34 16.73 4.72 10.48
N GLU A 35 17.16 5.51 9.48
CA GLU A 35 18.46 6.18 9.53
C GLU A 35 18.54 7.26 10.60
N ALA A 36 17.45 7.99 10.84
CA ALA A 36 17.39 9.03 11.86
C ALA A 36 17.31 8.50 13.31
N LEU A 37 17.00 7.20 13.49
CA LEU A 37 16.81 6.54 14.79
C LEU A 37 17.85 5.42 14.98
N PRO A 38 19.12 5.74 15.26
CA PRO A 38 20.18 4.75 15.38
C PRO A 38 19.86 3.72 16.46
N GLY A 39 20.04 2.44 16.11
CA GLY A 39 19.75 1.30 16.99
C GLY A 39 18.29 0.86 17.00
N PHE A 40 17.38 1.58 16.36
CA PHE A 40 16.01 1.15 16.14
C PHE A 40 15.86 0.47 14.77
N LYS A 41 15.08 -0.60 14.71
CA LYS A 41 14.79 -1.32 13.48
C LYS A 41 13.29 -1.54 13.32
N PHE A 42 12.75 -1.14 12.19
CA PHE A 42 11.33 -1.36 11.89
C PHE A 42 10.93 -2.83 11.78
N THR A 43 11.88 -3.75 11.62
CA THR A 43 11.65 -5.20 11.65
C THR A 43 11.47 -5.75 13.07
N GLU A 44 11.70 -4.95 14.11
CA GLU A 44 11.65 -5.33 15.52
C GLU A 44 10.46 -4.68 16.25
N CYS A 45 9.52 -4.08 15.53
CA CYS A 45 8.29 -3.55 16.12
C CYS A 45 7.48 -4.65 16.80
N GLN A 46 6.82 -4.29 17.92
CA GLN A 46 5.95 -5.20 18.67
C GLN A 46 4.75 -5.66 17.85
N GLY A 47 4.26 -4.80 16.96
CA GLY A 47 3.13 -5.11 16.10
C GLY A 47 3.03 -4.17 14.91
N TYR A 48 2.44 -4.70 13.87
CA TYR A 48 2.20 -4.02 12.60
C TYR A 48 0.73 -4.06 12.26
N ILE A 49 0.23 -2.95 11.76
CA ILE A 49 -1.07 -2.93 11.08
C ILE A 49 -0.88 -2.27 9.73
N GLY A 50 -1.43 -2.91 8.71
CA GLY A 50 -1.33 -2.41 7.35
C GLY A 50 -2.66 -2.51 6.60
N VAL A 51 -2.87 -1.56 5.71
CA VAL A 51 -4.05 -1.49 4.85
C VAL A 51 -3.59 -1.29 3.41
N SER A 52 -4.13 -2.06 2.47
CA SER A 52 -3.80 -1.91 1.05
C SER A 52 -2.28 -1.94 0.79
N ALA A 53 -1.70 -0.90 0.19
CA ALA A 53 -0.26 -0.77 -0.02
C ALA A 53 0.54 -0.87 1.29
N GLY A 54 0.08 -0.23 2.37
CA GLY A 54 0.70 -0.33 3.69
C GLY A 54 0.64 -1.75 4.26
N GLY A 55 -0.38 -2.54 3.90
CA GLY A 55 -0.45 -3.96 4.25
C GLY A 55 0.67 -4.78 3.62
N PHE A 56 1.02 -4.47 2.39
CA PHE A 56 2.14 -5.08 1.68
C PHE A 56 3.49 -4.78 2.37
N ILE A 57 3.73 -3.50 2.72
CA ILE A 57 4.94 -3.08 3.42
C ILE A 57 5.00 -3.68 4.83
N ALA A 58 3.89 -3.65 5.59
CA ALA A 58 3.80 -4.23 6.92
C ALA A 58 4.10 -5.73 6.94
N ALA A 59 3.59 -6.48 5.95
CA ALA A 59 3.86 -7.91 5.79
C ALA A 59 5.34 -8.20 5.51
N GLY A 60 6.00 -7.37 4.71
CA GLY A 60 7.43 -7.45 4.45
C GLY A 60 8.26 -7.20 5.71
N LEU A 61 7.96 -6.14 6.46
CA LEU A 61 8.64 -5.80 7.72
C LEU A 61 8.46 -6.90 8.77
N ALA A 62 7.24 -7.41 8.95
CA ALA A 62 6.94 -8.51 9.87
C ALA A 62 7.67 -9.81 9.51
N ASN A 63 7.96 -10.01 8.23
CA ASN A 63 8.79 -11.11 7.70
C ASN A 63 10.30 -10.79 7.72
N GLY A 64 10.73 -9.71 8.36
CA GLY A 64 12.13 -9.37 8.58
C GLY A 64 12.81 -8.63 7.42
N LEU A 65 12.05 -8.15 6.43
CA LEU A 65 12.59 -7.28 5.38
C LEU A 65 12.73 -5.85 5.91
N SER A 66 13.96 -5.34 6.03
CA SER A 66 14.19 -3.95 6.44
C SER A 66 13.68 -2.95 5.41
N PRO A 67 13.42 -1.67 5.79
CA PRO A 67 13.06 -0.61 4.85
C PRO A 67 14.03 -0.51 3.66
N ARG A 68 15.32 -0.66 3.90
CA ARG A 68 16.34 -0.65 2.84
C ARG A 68 16.23 -1.84 1.89
N GLN A 69 15.89 -3.05 2.41
CA GLN A 69 15.65 -4.24 1.58
C GLN A 69 14.36 -4.08 0.75
N LEU A 70 13.31 -3.50 1.34
CA LEU A 70 12.10 -3.13 0.60
C LEU A 70 12.40 -2.12 -0.50
N CYS A 71 13.24 -1.10 -0.22
CA CYS A 71 13.70 -0.15 -1.23
C CYS A 71 14.44 -0.85 -2.38
N ALA A 72 15.38 -1.74 -2.07
CA ALA A 72 16.12 -2.52 -3.06
C ALA A 72 15.19 -3.41 -3.91
N ALA A 73 14.14 -3.99 -3.31
CA ALA A 73 13.19 -4.86 -3.98
C ALA A 73 12.21 -4.08 -4.89
N PHE A 74 11.61 -3.01 -4.37
CA PHE A 74 10.51 -2.29 -5.02
C PHE A 74 10.95 -1.07 -5.83
N ILE A 75 11.96 -0.34 -5.35
CA ILE A 75 12.37 0.93 -5.92
C ILE A 75 13.54 0.77 -6.88
N GLU A 76 14.62 0.15 -6.40
CA GLU A 76 15.86 0.03 -7.17
C GLU A 76 15.86 -1.17 -8.13
N ASN A 77 15.09 -2.21 -7.80
CA ASN A 77 15.07 -3.49 -8.51
C ASN A 77 16.43 -4.21 -8.48
N THR A 78 17.20 -4.00 -7.40
CA THR A 78 18.54 -4.57 -7.17
C THR A 78 18.53 -5.78 -6.23
N ALA A 79 17.39 -6.05 -5.58
CA ALA A 79 17.25 -7.23 -4.72
C ALA A 79 17.48 -8.54 -5.48
N PRO A 80 17.87 -9.63 -4.79
CA PRO A 80 17.93 -10.97 -5.37
C PRO A 80 16.63 -11.37 -6.06
N ALA A 81 16.70 -12.26 -7.05
CA ALA A 81 15.55 -12.62 -7.88
C ALA A 81 14.27 -13.00 -7.12
N PRO A 82 14.29 -13.75 -6.00
CA PRO A 82 13.07 -14.07 -5.25
C PRO A 82 12.39 -12.84 -4.64
N ASP A 83 13.17 -11.83 -4.23
CA ASP A 83 12.67 -10.63 -3.56
C ASP A 83 12.34 -9.48 -4.52
N ARG A 84 12.75 -9.60 -5.77
CA ARG A 84 12.55 -8.54 -6.76
C ARG A 84 11.08 -8.45 -7.14
N PHE A 85 10.50 -7.27 -6.98
CA PHE A 85 9.13 -7.01 -7.39
C PHE A 85 9.04 -6.71 -8.89
N ASP A 86 8.14 -7.40 -9.58
CA ASP A 86 7.83 -7.12 -10.99
C ASP A 86 6.59 -6.24 -11.08
N PRO A 87 6.74 -4.94 -11.44
CA PRO A 87 5.60 -4.04 -11.57
C PRO A 87 4.58 -4.45 -12.65
N ALA A 88 4.99 -5.25 -13.64
CA ALA A 88 4.09 -5.74 -14.67
C ALA A 88 2.97 -6.62 -14.10
N LEU A 89 3.18 -7.19 -12.90
CA LEU A 89 2.15 -7.97 -12.20
C LEU A 89 0.95 -7.12 -11.80
N LEU A 90 1.16 -5.82 -11.53
CA LEU A 90 0.08 -4.88 -11.19
C LEU A 90 -0.85 -4.59 -12.39
N LEU A 91 -0.38 -4.80 -13.62
CA LEU A 91 -1.09 -4.44 -14.85
C LEU A 91 -1.70 -5.65 -15.57
N ARG A 92 -1.68 -6.83 -14.97
CA ARG A 92 -2.24 -8.03 -15.60
C ARG A 92 -3.78 -7.94 -15.64
N PRO A 93 -4.42 -8.06 -16.84
CA PRO A 93 -5.88 -8.01 -16.95
C PRO A 93 -6.56 -9.16 -16.21
N ALA A 94 -7.74 -8.90 -15.66
CA ALA A 94 -8.56 -9.89 -14.95
C ALA A 94 -9.34 -10.80 -15.92
N TRP A 95 -8.65 -11.56 -16.80
CA TRP A 95 -9.27 -12.39 -17.84
C TRP A 95 -10.31 -13.36 -17.33
N GLY A 96 -10.10 -13.94 -16.13
CA GLY A 96 -11.05 -14.84 -15.50
C GLY A 96 -12.37 -14.14 -15.13
N GLU A 97 -12.27 -12.89 -14.64
CA GLU A 97 -13.45 -12.06 -14.37
C GLU A 97 -14.18 -11.69 -15.65
N TYR A 98 -13.46 -11.26 -16.69
CA TYR A 98 -14.06 -10.91 -17.97
C TYR A 98 -14.84 -12.07 -18.57
N ARG A 99 -14.26 -13.26 -18.65
CA ARG A 99 -14.95 -14.46 -19.17
C ARG A 99 -16.22 -14.78 -18.37
N ARG A 100 -16.16 -14.73 -17.04
CA ARG A 100 -17.33 -14.99 -16.18
C ARG A 100 -18.44 -13.99 -16.39
N ARG A 101 -18.13 -12.71 -16.61
CA ARG A 101 -19.11 -11.64 -16.84
C ARG A 101 -19.69 -11.71 -18.25
N LEU A 102 -18.86 -11.88 -19.27
CA LEU A 102 -19.30 -12.04 -20.65
C LEU A 102 -20.21 -13.25 -20.83
N ALA A 103 -19.94 -14.36 -20.14
CA ALA A 103 -20.81 -15.55 -20.17
C ALA A 103 -22.24 -15.27 -19.65
N LYS A 104 -22.47 -14.23 -18.87
CA LYS A 104 -23.81 -13.83 -18.39
C LYS A 104 -24.56 -12.96 -19.40
N LEU A 105 -23.87 -12.34 -20.36
CA LEU A 105 -24.45 -11.37 -21.31
C LEU A 105 -25.63 -11.93 -22.11
N PRO A 106 -25.57 -13.14 -22.70
CA PRO A 106 -26.69 -13.63 -23.48
C PRO A 106 -27.98 -13.76 -22.68
N GLY A 107 -27.89 -14.28 -21.45
CA GLY A 107 -29.05 -14.40 -20.57
C GLY A 107 -29.58 -13.06 -20.08
N LEU A 108 -28.71 -12.08 -19.84
CA LEU A 108 -29.11 -10.73 -19.42
C LEU A 108 -29.76 -9.97 -20.57
N LEU A 109 -29.20 -10.04 -21.79
CA LEU A 109 -29.78 -9.43 -22.99
C LEU A 109 -31.13 -10.02 -23.33
N GLY A 110 -31.25 -11.35 -23.26
CA GLY A 110 -32.54 -12.01 -23.51
C GLY A 110 -33.63 -11.55 -22.54
N ARG A 111 -33.31 -11.45 -21.24
CA ARG A 111 -34.23 -10.91 -20.21
C ARG A 111 -34.53 -9.43 -20.39
N ALA A 112 -33.53 -8.61 -20.74
CA ALA A 112 -33.72 -7.19 -21.00
C ALA A 112 -34.64 -6.95 -22.22
N LEU A 113 -34.42 -7.67 -23.33
CA LEU A 113 -35.25 -7.59 -24.51
C LEU A 113 -36.70 -8.06 -24.25
N TRP A 114 -36.87 -9.16 -23.53
CA TRP A 114 -38.18 -9.66 -23.15
C TRP A 114 -38.98 -8.61 -22.36
N GLN A 115 -38.30 -7.91 -21.40
CA GLN A 115 -38.97 -6.93 -20.57
C GLN A 115 -39.36 -5.65 -21.31
N VAL A 116 -38.55 -5.21 -22.27
CA VAL A 116 -38.91 -4.07 -23.12
C VAL A 116 -40.06 -4.47 -24.06
N ALA A 117 -39.99 -5.66 -24.69
CA ALA A 117 -40.94 -6.08 -25.74
C ALA A 117 -42.29 -6.56 -25.15
N VAL A 118 -42.30 -7.23 -24.01
CA VAL A 118 -43.49 -7.88 -23.44
C VAL A 118 -44.03 -7.15 -22.22
N GLU A 119 -43.16 -6.65 -21.33
CA GLU A 119 -43.58 -5.97 -20.09
C GLU A 119 -43.73 -4.45 -20.29
N GLY A 120 -43.39 -3.89 -21.46
CA GLY A 120 -43.51 -2.44 -21.73
C GLY A 120 -42.59 -1.54 -20.88
N ARG A 121 -41.51 -2.10 -20.32
CA ARG A 121 -40.60 -1.36 -19.47
C ARG A 121 -39.68 -0.44 -20.26
N SER A 122 -39.20 0.64 -19.64
CA SER A 122 -38.30 1.59 -20.29
C SER A 122 -36.97 0.93 -20.66
N ALA A 123 -36.40 1.34 -21.81
CA ALA A 123 -35.08 0.91 -22.26
C ALA A 123 -33.97 1.24 -21.20
N LEU A 124 -34.11 2.32 -20.44
CA LEU A 124 -33.19 2.70 -19.36
C LEU A 124 -33.19 1.67 -18.22
N GLY A 125 -34.38 1.19 -17.80
CA GLY A 125 -34.49 0.13 -16.78
C GLY A 125 -33.97 -1.22 -17.26
N ALA A 126 -34.00 -1.49 -18.58
CA ALA A 126 -33.38 -2.68 -19.20
C ALA A 126 -31.83 -2.55 -19.17
N LEU A 127 -31.27 -1.35 -19.37
CA LEU A 127 -29.83 -1.09 -19.34
C LEU A 127 -29.25 -1.30 -17.93
N GLU A 128 -29.94 -0.89 -16.88
CA GLU A 128 -29.52 -1.11 -15.48
C GLU A 128 -29.28 -2.60 -15.18
N ARG A 129 -30.05 -3.49 -15.79
CA ARG A 129 -29.93 -4.95 -15.62
C ARG A 129 -28.71 -5.56 -16.28
N LEU A 130 -28.02 -4.81 -17.13
CA LEU A 130 -26.72 -5.22 -17.67
C LEU A 130 -25.57 -4.98 -16.68
N GLY A 131 -25.82 -4.27 -15.56
CA GLY A 131 -24.85 -4.06 -14.50
C GLY A 131 -24.09 -5.33 -14.08
N PRO A 132 -24.75 -6.50 -13.89
CA PRO A 132 -24.06 -7.76 -13.57
C PRO A 132 -23.10 -8.28 -14.66
N ALA A 133 -23.16 -7.74 -15.88
CA ALA A 133 -22.20 -8.06 -16.95
C ALA A 133 -20.93 -7.21 -16.90
N LEU A 134 -20.94 -6.09 -16.15
CA LEU A 134 -19.76 -5.26 -15.97
C LEU A 134 -18.75 -5.95 -15.06
N PRO A 135 -17.45 -5.91 -15.37
CA PRO A 135 -16.42 -6.46 -14.50
C PRO A 135 -16.33 -5.66 -13.20
N THR A 136 -16.11 -6.34 -12.07
CA THR A 136 -15.94 -5.71 -10.76
C THR A 136 -14.54 -5.17 -10.56
N GLY A 137 -13.59 -5.53 -11.43
CA GLY A 137 -12.23 -5.01 -11.46
C GLY A 137 -11.59 -5.29 -12.82
N LEU A 138 -10.71 -4.38 -13.22
CA LEU A 138 -10.03 -4.43 -14.52
C LEU A 138 -8.75 -5.28 -14.49
N LEU A 139 -8.05 -5.33 -13.35
CA LEU A 139 -6.76 -5.96 -13.20
C LEU A 139 -6.85 -7.14 -12.22
N SER A 140 -5.95 -8.12 -12.36
CA SER A 140 -5.90 -9.29 -11.48
C SER A 140 -4.93 -9.07 -10.33
N GLY A 141 -5.38 -9.27 -9.09
CA GLY A 141 -4.53 -9.30 -7.90
C GLY A 141 -3.87 -10.66 -7.64
N GLU A 142 -4.26 -11.73 -8.34
CA GLU A 142 -3.72 -13.08 -8.13
C GLU A 142 -2.20 -13.17 -8.34
N PRO A 143 -1.61 -12.57 -9.40
CA PRO A 143 -0.16 -12.66 -9.60
C PRO A 143 0.66 -12.04 -8.48
N ILE A 144 0.13 -10.99 -7.83
CA ILE A 144 0.77 -10.34 -6.68
C ILE A 144 0.73 -11.29 -5.47
N ALA A 145 -0.42 -11.91 -5.20
CA ALA A 145 -0.56 -12.88 -4.12
C ALA A 145 0.35 -14.10 -4.32
N GLU A 146 0.47 -14.60 -5.55
CA GLU A 146 1.38 -15.69 -5.90
C GLU A 146 2.84 -15.31 -5.66
N GLN A 147 3.25 -14.11 -6.07
CA GLN A 147 4.60 -13.61 -5.82
C GLN A 147 4.88 -13.48 -4.32
N LEU A 148 3.95 -12.89 -3.55
CA LEU A 148 4.08 -12.77 -2.10
C LEU A 148 4.18 -14.13 -1.41
N ARG A 149 3.35 -15.08 -1.81
CA ARG A 149 3.41 -16.45 -1.31
C ARG A 149 4.79 -17.05 -1.54
N ALA A 150 5.34 -16.90 -2.74
CA ALA A 150 6.68 -17.39 -3.06
C ALA A 150 7.76 -16.71 -2.19
N GLN A 151 7.67 -15.39 -2.00
CA GLN A 151 8.61 -14.63 -1.17
C GLN A 151 8.51 -15.00 0.32
N PHE A 152 7.30 -15.19 0.83
CA PHE A 152 7.07 -15.55 2.24
C PHE A 152 7.32 -17.04 2.52
N SER A 153 7.47 -17.88 1.49
CA SER A 153 7.89 -19.28 1.62
C SER A 153 9.42 -19.47 1.65
N LEU A 154 10.21 -18.39 1.55
CA LEU A 154 11.67 -18.47 1.64
C LEU A 154 12.13 -18.79 3.07
N PRO A 155 13.31 -19.39 3.26
CA PRO A 155 13.84 -19.67 4.59
C PRO A 155 13.88 -18.44 5.48
N GLY A 156 13.40 -18.59 6.72
CA GLY A 156 13.32 -17.51 7.72
C GLY A 156 12.11 -16.57 7.57
N ARG A 157 11.21 -16.84 6.63
CA ARG A 157 9.94 -16.14 6.42
C ARG A 157 8.76 -17.08 6.55
N THR A 158 7.55 -16.51 6.61
CA THR A 158 6.31 -17.29 6.68
C THR A 158 5.13 -16.58 6.03
N ASP A 159 4.25 -17.33 5.39
CA ASP A 159 2.94 -16.89 4.89
C ASP A 159 1.80 -17.15 5.90
N ASP A 160 2.14 -17.52 7.15
CA ASP A 160 1.21 -17.81 8.24
C ASP A 160 1.38 -16.77 9.37
N PHE A 161 0.33 -16.03 9.70
CA PHE A 161 0.34 -15.02 10.78
C PHE A 161 0.77 -15.58 12.14
N ARG A 162 0.44 -16.84 12.43
CA ARG A 162 0.71 -17.51 13.71
C ARG A 162 2.19 -17.86 13.91
N GLN A 163 2.96 -17.86 12.82
CA GLN A 163 4.40 -18.17 12.84
C GLN A 163 5.28 -16.92 12.85
N LEU A 164 4.68 -15.73 12.72
CA LEU A 164 5.41 -14.47 12.82
C LEU A 164 5.91 -14.21 14.25
N LYS A 165 7.09 -13.62 14.36
CA LYS A 165 7.67 -13.21 15.66
C LYS A 165 6.89 -12.05 16.29
N SER A 166 6.38 -11.15 15.47
CA SER A 166 5.62 -9.97 15.89
C SER A 166 4.21 -10.04 15.30
N ARG A 167 3.27 -9.42 16.00
CA ARG A 167 1.88 -9.37 15.53
C ARG A 167 1.78 -8.58 14.22
N LEU A 168 1.12 -9.17 13.23
CA LEU A 168 0.74 -8.50 12.00
C LEU A 168 -0.78 -8.53 11.87
N VAL A 169 -1.37 -7.37 11.57
CA VAL A 169 -2.80 -7.27 11.25
C VAL A 169 -2.95 -6.62 9.88
N LEU A 170 -3.66 -7.28 8.99
CA LEU A 170 -4.00 -6.77 7.67
C LEU A 170 -5.51 -6.56 7.58
N VAL A 171 -5.92 -5.35 7.22
CA VAL A 171 -7.35 -5.03 7.26
C VAL A 171 -7.93 -4.93 5.86
N ALA A 172 -8.98 -5.70 5.61
CA ALA A 172 -9.85 -5.56 4.45
C ALA A 172 -11.27 -5.17 4.89
N THR A 173 -12.13 -4.84 3.93
CA THR A 173 -13.55 -4.58 4.18
C THR A 173 -14.37 -5.73 3.62
N ASP A 174 -15.18 -6.37 4.44
CA ASP A 174 -16.20 -7.34 4.02
C ASP A 174 -17.26 -6.60 3.19
N LEU A 175 -17.41 -7.00 1.95
CA LEU A 175 -18.27 -6.30 0.99
C LEU A 175 -19.75 -6.37 1.35
N ASP A 176 -20.20 -7.51 1.90
CA ASP A 176 -21.61 -7.75 2.18
C ASP A 176 -22.06 -7.07 3.49
N SER A 177 -21.19 -7.05 4.50
CA SER A 177 -21.53 -6.44 5.81
C SER A 177 -21.03 -5.00 5.97
N GLY A 178 -20.09 -4.56 5.12
CA GLY A 178 -19.40 -3.27 5.28
C GLY A 178 -18.50 -3.21 6.52
N GLN A 179 -18.21 -4.34 7.18
CA GLN A 179 -17.39 -4.38 8.38
C GLN A 179 -15.90 -4.53 8.04
N ALA A 180 -15.02 -3.94 8.87
CA ALA A 180 -13.60 -4.17 8.79
C ALA A 180 -13.26 -5.58 9.24
N MET A 181 -12.45 -6.28 8.44
CA MET A 181 -11.95 -7.62 8.74
C MET A 181 -10.46 -7.56 9.04
N PRO A 182 -10.06 -7.72 10.31
CA PRO A 182 -8.66 -7.69 10.72
C PRO A 182 -8.05 -9.09 10.63
N PHE A 183 -7.52 -9.46 9.46
CA PHE A 183 -6.77 -10.71 9.29
C PHE A 183 -5.49 -10.69 10.14
N GLY A 184 -5.16 -11.84 10.73
CA GLY A 184 -4.09 -11.99 11.70
C GLY A 184 -4.55 -11.86 13.17
N MET A 185 -5.81 -11.51 13.41
CA MET A 185 -6.42 -11.60 14.74
C MET A 185 -7.02 -12.99 14.96
N PRO A 186 -7.20 -13.44 16.23
CA PRO A 186 -7.78 -14.75 16.54
C PRO A 186 -9.07 -15.00 15.76
N GLY A 187 -9.18 -16.18 15.14
CA GLY A 187 -10.30 -16.56 14.28
C GLY A 187 -10.15 -16.13 12.81
N HIS A 188 -9.20 -15.26 12.49
CA HIS A 188 -8.89 -14.79 11.13
C HIS A 188 -7.40 -14.89 10.81
N ASP A 189 -6.64 -15.59 11.61
CA ASP A 189 -5.18 -15.81 11.52
C ASP A 189 -4.79 -17.06 10.72
N HIS A 190 -5.76 -17.86 10.31
CA HIS A 190 -5.59 -19.05 9.47
C HIS A 190 -5.46 -18.70 7.97
N VAL A 191 -5.85 -17.49 7.57
CA VAL A 191 -5.76 -17.03 6.20
C VAL A 191 -4.28 -16.76 5.86
N PRO A 192 -3.76 -17.20 4.71
CA PRO A 192 -2.39 -16.85 4.31
C PRO A 192 -2.18 -15.34 4.24
N ILE A 193 -1.01 -14.86 4.70
CA ILE A 193 -0.64 -13.43 4.68
C ILE A 193 -0.76 -12.87 3.27
N SER A 194 -0.25 -13.59 2.27
CA SER A 194 -0.32 -13.22 0.85
C SER A 194 -1.77 -13.01 0.38
N ARG A 195 -2.70 -13.84 0.84
CA ARG A 195 -4.12 -13.73 0.49
C ARG A 195 -4.79 -12.57 1.21
N ALA A 196 -4.44 -12.33 2.47
CA ALA A 196 -4.93 -11.20 3.25
C ALA A 196 -4.44 -9.86 2.66
N VAL A 197 -3.17 -9.78 2.21
CA VAL A 197 -2.64 -8.60 1.48
C VAL A 197 -3.44 -8.35 0.20
N GLN A 198 -3.71 -9.40 -0.58
CA GLN A 198 -4.52 -9.28 -1.80
C GLN A 198 -5.92 -8.75 -1.50
N ALA A 199 -6.59 -9.27 -0.46
CA ALA A 199 -7.91 -8.81 -0.07
C ALA A 199 -7.89 -7.35 0.41
N SER A 200 -6.88 -7.00 1.20
CA SER A 200 -6.67 -5.63 1.71
C SER A 200 -6.39 -4.61 0.59
N ALA A 201 -5.84 -5.05 -0.54
CA ALA A 201 -5.50 -4.20 -1.68
C ALA A 201 -6.51 -4.30 -2.86
N ALA A 202 -7.64 -4.98 -2.67
CA ALA A 202 -8.66 -5.17 -3.71
C ALA A 202 -9.53 -3.91 -3.88
N LEU A 203 -8.96 -2.83 -4.45
CA LEU A 203 -9.66 -1.57 -4.70
C LEU A 203 -10.76 -1.79 -5.75
N PRO A 204 -12.05 -1.52 -5.43
CA PRO A 204 -13.16 -1.70 -6.34
C PRO A 204 -12.97 -0.95 -7.66
N GLY A 205 -13.34 -1.59 -8.77
CA GLY A 205 -13.13 -1.08 -10.12
C GLY A 205 -11.74 -1.38 -10.66
N LEU A 206 -10.70 -1.42 -9.81
CA LEU A 206 -9.34 -1.76 -10.22
C LEU A 206 -9.08 -3.27 -10.11
N PHE A 207 -9.36 -3.85 -8.95
CA PHE A 207 -9.22 -5.29 -8.70
C PHE A 207 -10.56 -5.91 -8.30
N PRO A 208 -10.88 -7.12 -8.77
CA PRO A 208 -12.06 -7.84 -8.31
C PRO A 208 -12.02 -8.11 -6.81
N PRO A 209 -13.17 -8.13 -6.12
CA PRO A 209 -13.24 -8.55 -4.73
C PRO A 209 -12.65 -9.95 -4.52
N VAL A 210 -11.93 -10.14 -3.44
CA VAL A 210 -11.24 -11.39 -3.10
C VAL A 210 -12.17 -12.26 -2.26
N ARG A 211 -12.37 -13.53 -2.66
CA ARG A 211 -13.16 -14.48 -1.90
C ARG A 211 -12.29 -15.23 -0.90
N ILE A 212 -12.64 -15.15 0.39
CA ILE A 212 -12.03 -15.90 1.51
C ILE A 212 -13.17 -16.45 2.36
N ASP A 213 -13.14 -17.72 2.68
CA ASP A 213 -14.12 -18.42 3.55
C ASP A 213 -15.59 -18.14 3.16
N GLY A 214 -15.86 -18.10 1.86
CA GLY A 214 -17.21 -17.86 1.33
C GLY A 214 -17.65 -16.40 1.25
N ARG A 215 -16.92 -15.45 1.85
CA ARG A 215 -17.18 -14.01 1.85
C ARG A 215 -16.32 -13.27 0.83
N PHE A 216 -16.76 -12.07 0.44
CA PHE A 216 -16.04 -11.21 -0.49
C PHE A 216 -15.47 -10.00 0.23
N TYR A 217 -14.18 -9.70 -0.05
CA TYR A 217 -13.45 -8.62 0.58
C TYR A 217 -12.93 -7.63 -0.46
N VAL A 218 -12.96 -6.36 -0.06
CA VAL A 218 -12.42 -5.23 -0.82
C VAL A 218 -11.44 -4.43 0.05
N ASP A 219 -10.77 -3.45 -0.54
CA ASP A 219 -9.75 -2.63 0.10
C ASP A 219 -10.22 -2.06 1.46
N GLY A 220 -9.36 -2.21 2.46
CA GLY A 220 -9.63 -1.77 3.83
C GLY A 220 -9.64 -0.25 4.01
N ALA A 221 -8.95 0.50 3.16
CA ALA A 221 -8.84 1.96 3.24
C ALA A 221 -10.20 2.65 3.04
N LEU A 222 -11.15 1.98 2.37
CA LEU A 222 -12.50 2.50 2.16
C LEU A 222 -13.25 2.73 3.48
N LYS A 223 -12.92 2.01 4.54
CA LYS A 223 -13.55 2.16 5.85
C LYS A 223 -12.74 3.04 6.81
N LYS A 224 -11.46 2.77 6.97
CA LYS A 224 -10.49 3.56 7.75
C LYS A 224 -9.10 3.40 7.14
N THR A 225 -8.30 4.43 7.21
CA THR A 225 -6.98 4.45 6.57
C THR A 225 -5.94 3.64 7.35
N LEU A 226 -5.85 3.86 8.66
CA LEU A 226 -4.79 3.28 9.50
C LEU A 226 -5.26 2.12 10.38
N HIS A 227 -6.57 2.05 10.70
CA HIS A 227 -7.12 1.07 11.66
C HIS A 227 -6.32 0.94 12.98
N ALA A 228 -5.61 2.00 13.39
CA ALA A 228 -4.68 2.02 14.52
C ALA A 228 -5.28 1.52 15.84
N SER A 229 -6.62 1.65 16.01
CA SER A 229 -7.33 1.13 17.19
C SER A 229 -7.05 -0.34 17.50
N VAL A 230 -6.74 -1.15 16.49
CA VAL A 230 -6.43 -2.57 16.69
C VAL A 230 -5.09 -2.75 17.41
N LEU A 231 -4.06 -1.96 17.06
CA LEU A 231 -2.78 -1.97 17.77
C LEU A 231 -2.87 -1.27 19.12
N LEU A 232 -3.61 -0.16 19.21
CA LEU A 232 -3.80 0.60 20.45
C LEU A 232 -4.45 -0.25 21.56
N ALA A 233 -5.30 -1.23 21.20
CA ALA A 233 -5.82 -2.19 22.14
C ALA A 233 -4.73 -3.02 22.85
N HIS A 234 -3.53 -3.10 22.29
CA HIS A 234 -2.36 -3.78 22.87
C HIS A 234 -1.40 -2.83 23.58
N LYS A 235 -1.78 -1.55 23.72
CA LYS A 235 -1.08 -0.52 24.49
C LYS A 235 0.42 -0.42 24.17
N PRO A 236 0.83 -0.19 22.92
CA PRO A 236 2.21 0.14 22.62
C PRO A 236 2.56 1.46 23.31
N GLU A 237 3.79 1.62 23.80
CA GLU A 237 4.26 2.89 24.39
C GLU A 237 4.37 3.99 23.32
N LEU A 238 4.77 3.60 22.10
CA LEU A 238 4.87 4.47 20.93
C LEU A 238 4.17 3.82 19.72
N LEU A 239 3.34 4.57 19.03
CA LEU A 239 2.75 4.16 17.76
C LEU A 239 3.20 5.11 16.65
N ILE A 240 3.96 4.59 15.70
CA ILE A 240 4.37 5.33 14.49
C ILE A 240 3.34 5.05 13.40
N CYS A 241 2.78 6.12 12.83
CA CYS A 241 1.77 6.06 11.77
C CYS A 241 2.32 6.73 10.52
N LEU A 242 2.20 6.06 9.35
CA LEU A 242 2.48 6.64 8.04
C LEU A 242 1.19 6.69 7.23
N ASN A 243 0.86 7.88 6.70
CA ASN A 243 -0.33 8.07 5.86
C ASN A 243 0.01 8.84 4.57
N PRO A 244 0.12 8.16 3.42
CA PRO A 244 0.34 8.82 2.13
C PRO A 244 -0.94 9.41 1.51
N LEU A 245 -2.12 9.11 2.09
CA LEU A 245 -3.43 9.51 1.53
C LEU A 245 -3.88 10.89 2.02
N VAL A 246 -3.10 11.91 1.69
CA VAL A 246 -3.46 13.30 1.96
C VAL A 246 -4.09 13.91 0.70
N PRO A 247 -5.21 14.67 0.81
CA PRO A 247 -5.77 15.39 -0.33
C PRO A 247 -4.83 16.53 -0.74
N TYR A 248 -4.71 16.74 -2.04
CA TYR A 248 -3.94 17.86 -2.56
C TYR A 248 -4.64 19.19 -2.24
N ARG A 249 -3.87 20.19 -1.84
CA ARG A 249 -4.32 21.56 -1.58
C ARG A 249 -3.52 22.51 -2.47
N ALA A 250 -4.16 23.01 -3.53
CA ALA A 250 -3.59 24.09 -4.31
C ALA A 250 -3.57 25.38 -3.47
N ASP A 251 -2.47 26.11 -3.49
CA ASP A 251 -2.42 27.48 -2.92
C ASP A 251 -3.08 28.46 -3.89
N VAL A 252 -3.73 29.47 -3.32
CA VAL A 252 -4.36 30.54 -4.11
C VAL A 252 -3.27 31.33 -4.83
N GLY A 253 -3.24 31.25 -6.17
CA GLY A 253 -2.26 31.95 -7.00
C GLY A 253 -1.20 31.07 -7.66
N GLU A 254 -1.17 29.77 -7.41
CA GLU A 254 -0.37 28.85 -8.21
C GLU A 254 -1.05 28.58 -9.56
N GLU A 255 -0.29 28.71 -10.66
CA GLU A 255 -0.72 28.34 -12.01
C GLU A 255 -0.73 26.82 -12.23
N ILE A 256 -1.45 26.09 -11.35
CA ILE A 256 -1.66 24.65 -11.53
C ILE A 256 -2.97 24.47 -12.27
N PRO A 257 -3.00 23.68 -13.37
CA PRO A 257 -4.26 23.38 -14.06
C PRO A 257 -5.30 22.80 -13.09
N PRO A 258 -6.57 23.16 -13.22
CA PRO A 258 -7.64 22.59 -12.40
C PRO A 258 -7.59 21.06 -12.43
N LEU A 259 -7.74 20.41 -11.27
CA LEU A 259 -7.68 18.95 -11.17
C LEU A 259 -8.70 18.24 -12.07
N VAL A 260 -9.79 18.92 -12.38
CA VAL A 260 -10.85 18.40 -13.29
C VAL A 260 -10.31 18.14 -14.70
N ASP A 261 -9.33 18.93 -15.15
CA ASP A 261 -8.75 18.79 -16.49
C ASP A 261 -7.94 17.49 -16.66
N ALA A 262 -7.51 16.91 -15.55
CA ALA A 262 -6.85 15.59 -15.53
C ALA A 262 -7.84 14.40 -15.58
N GLY A 263 -9.14 14.68 -15.64
CA GLY A 263 -10.21 13.71 -15.86
C GLY A 263 -10.64 12.88 -14.65
N LEU A 264 -11.57 11.98 -14.90
CA LEU A 264 -12.27 11.20 -13.87
C LEU A 264 -11.35 10.47 -12.86
N PRO A 265 -10.23 9.84 -13.23
CA PRO A 265 -9.37 9.15 -12.28
C PRO A 265 -8.80 10.09 -11.21
N VAL A 266 -8.39 11.30 -11.59
CA VAL A 266 -7.80 12.28 -10.66
C VAL A 266 -8.89 12.87 -9.76
N VAL A 267 -10.07 13.17 -10.31
CA VAL A 267 -11.23 13.65 -9.54
C VAL A 267 -11.64 12.61 -8.50
N LEU A 268 -11.77 11.34 -8.87
CA LEU A 268 -12.07 10.25 -7.93
C LEU A 268 -10.97 10.09 -6.88
N SER A 269 -9.70 10.13 -7.28
CA SER A 269 -8.56 10.03 -6.36
C SER A 269 -8.61 11.13 -5.31
N GLN A 270 -8.82 12.40 -5.71
CA GLN A 270 -8.93 13.52 -4.80
C GLN A 270 -10.13 13.39 -3.87
N THR A 271 -11.28 12.99 -4.41
CA THR A 271 -12.50 12.78 -3.62
C THR A 271 -12.30 11.71 -2.55
N PHE A 272 -11.73 10.56 -2.92
CA PHE A 272 -11.43 9.49 -1.97
C PHE A 272 -10.42 9.92 -0.92
N ARG A 273 -9.34 10.62 -1.32
CA ARG A 273 -8.35 11.17 -0.38
C ARG A 273 -9.00 12.11 0.63
N SER A 274 -9.88 13.03 0.18
CA SER A 274 -10.59 13.97 1.04
C SER A 274 -11.50 13.26 2.05
N LEU A 275 -12.27 12.25 1.60
CA LEU A 275 -13.14 11.46 2.48
C LEU A 275 -12.34 10.66 3.51
N ILE A 276 -11.26 10.03 3.08
CA ILE A 276 -10.41 9.17 3.92
C ILE A 276 -9.68 10.04 4.96
N HIS A 277 -9.08 11.15 4.52
CA HIS A 277 -8.31 12.04 5.39
C HIS A 277 -9.17 12.70 6.47
N SER A 278 -10.38 13.16 6.12
CA SER A 278 -11.34 13.69 7.10
C SER A 278 -11.67 12.67 8.21
N ARG A 279 -11.83 11.39 7.86
CA ARG A 279 -12.06 10.31 8.84
C ARG A 279 -10.82 10.03 9.69
N LEU A 280 -9.62 10.16 9.10
CA LEU A 280 -8.37 9.99 9.84
C LEU A 280 -8.20 11.08 10.89
N GLU A 281 -8.41 12.34 10.56
CA GLU A 281 -8.33 13.45 11.51
C GLU A 281 -9.27 13.25 12.72
N LEU A 282 -10.50 12.83 12.46
CA LEU A 282 -11.44 12.49 13.53
C LEU A 282 -10.97 11.30 14.37
N GLY A 283 -10.43 10.28 13.71
CA GLY A 283 -9.88 9.09 14.37
C GLY A 283 -8.69 9.43 15.27
N MET A 284 -7.75 10.24 14.80
CA MET A 284 -6.56 10.66 15.55
C MET A 284 -6.94 11.46 16.81
N LYS A 285 -7.89 12.39 16.70
CA LYS A 285 -8.45 13.12 17.86
C LYS A 285 -9.11 12.17 18.86
N GLY A 286 -9.78 11.13 18.37
CA GLY A 286 -10.37 10.07 19.19
C GLY A 286 -9.32 9.25 19.95
N TYR A 287 -8.25 8.84 19.24
CA TYR A 287 -7.17 8.04 19.84
C TYR A 287 -6.42 8.79 20.94
N ALA A 288 -6.12 10.07 20.75
CA ALA A 288 -5.47 10.89 21.78
C ALA A 288 -6.28 10.96 23.10
N ARG A 289 -7.61 10.82 23.02
CA ARG A 289 -8.49 10.81 24.19
C ARG A 289 -8.65 9.42 24.82
N SER A 290 -8.76 8.39 23.97
CA SER A 290 -9.07 7.02 24.43
C SER A 290 -7.82 6.23 24.84
N HIS A 291 -6.63 6.62 24.38
CA HIS A 291 -5.37 5.95 24.63
C HIS A 291 -4.28 6.98 25.00
N PRO A 292 -4.48 7.74 26.09
CA PRO A 292 -3.53 8.77 26.51
C PRO A 292 -2.16 8.21 26.93
N GLU A 293 -2.10 6.89 27.20
CA GLU A 293 -0.88 6.16 27.55
C GLU A 293 0.03 5.86 26.37
N THR A 294 -0.47 5.95 25.14
CA THR A 294 0.30 5.69 23.93
C THR A 294 0.68 7.00 23.26
N ASP A 295 1.97 7.22 23.05
CA ASP A 295 2.43 8.34 22.22
C ASP A 295 2.26 8.01 20.74
N ILE A 296 1.56 8.86 19.98
CA ILE A 296 1.25 8.62 18.58
C ILE A 296 1.95 9.67 17.71
N LEU A 297 2.82 9.19 16.80
CA LEU A 297 3.51 10.00 15.80
C LEU A 297 2.91 9.72 14.43
N LEU A 298 2.34 10.73 13.79
CA LEU A 298 1.79 10.65 12.44
C LEU A 298 2.70 11.39 11.46
N PHE A 299 3.13 10.68 10.42
CA PHE A 299 3.90 11.23 9.31
C PHE A 299 3.05 11.21 8.04
N GLU A 300 2.94 12.35 7.40
CA GLU A 300 2.15 12.58 6.19
C GLU A 300 2.94 13.47 5.22
N PRO A 301 2.76 13.32 3.90
CA PRO A 301 3.31 14.27 2.94
C PRO A 301 2.66 15.66 3.10
N ASP A 302 3.36 16.70 2.65
CA ASP A 302 2.77 18.04 2.60
C ASP A 302 1.57 18.03 1.63
N PRO A 303 0.38 18.52 2.04
CA PRO A 303 -0.79 18.60 1.15
C PRO A 303 -0.54 19.41 -0.13
N ARG A 304 0.47 20.29 -0.14
CA ARG A 304 0.87 21.11 -1.30
C ARG A 304 1.92 20.47 -2.19
N ASP A 305 2.28 19.22 -1.89
CA ASP A 305 3.26 18.48 -2.68
C ASP A 305 2.69 18.04 -4.03
N ALA A 306 2.79 18.93 -5.01
CA ALA A 306 2.35 18.64 -6.38
C ALA A 306 3.14 17.48 -7.01
N GLU A 307 4.43 17.29 -6.66
CA GLU A 307 5.26 16.24 -7.23
C GLU A 307 4.72 14.84 -6.88
N LEU A 308 4.39 14.62 -5.62
CA LEU A 308 3.82 13.35 -5.16
C LEU A 308 2.39 13.17 -5.66
N TYR A 309 1.59 14.24 -5.65
CA TYR A 309 0.17 14.16 -6.00
C TYR A 309 -0.07 13.97 -7.50
N MET A 310 0.64 14.74 -8.34
CA MET A 310 0.50 14.70 -9.81
C MET A 310 1.24 13.50 -10.44
N ALA A 311 2.01 12.75 -9.65
CA ALA A 311 2.65 11.56 -10.14
C ALA A 311 1.59 10.55 -10.60
N ASN A 312 1.81 9.97 -11.79
CA ASN A 312 0.93 8.93 -12.29
C ASN A 312 1.02 7.70 -11.37
N THR A 313 -0.07 7.43 -10.65
CA THR A 313 -0.20 6.35 -9.67
C THR A 313 0.22 4.97 -10.21
N PHE A 314 0.08 4.77 -11.53
CA PHE A 314 0.46 3.52 -12.22
C PHE A 314 1.80 3.59 -12.93
N SER A 315 2.47 4.77 -12.94
CA SER A 315 3.78 4.92 -13.56
C SER A 315 4.89 4.50 -12.60
N TYR A 316 5.32 3.26 -12.75
CA TYR A 316 6.47 2.75 -12.00
C TYR A 316 7.81 3.34 -12.46
N SER A 317 7.84 4.05 -13.58
CA SER A 317 9.07 4.66 -14.13
C SER A 317 9.64 5.76 -13.24
N GLN A 318 8.78 6.48 -12.51
CA GLN A 318 9.19 7.59 -11.63
C GLN A 318 9.47 7.15 -10.19
N ARG A 319 9.34 5.86 -9.86
CA ARG A 319 9.43 5.36 -8.49
C ARG A 319 10.71 5.76 -7.74
N ARG A 320 11.84 5.78 -8.43
CA ARG A 320 13.13 6.17 -7.83
C ARG A 320 13.10 7.64 -7.37
N ARG A 321 12.66 8.53 -8.25
CA ARG A 321 12.53 9.96 -7.95
C ARG A 321 11.55 10.19 -6.79
N LEU A 322 10.41 9.53 -6.84
CA LEU A 322 9.37 9.69 -5.80
C LEU A 322 9.78 9.11 -4.45
N ALA A 323 10.53 8.01 -4.42
CA ALA A 323 11.06 7.46 -3.17
C ALA A 323 12.13 8.36 -2.56
N GLU A 324 13.04 8.90 -3.39
CA GLU A 324 14.01 9.91 -2.96
C GLU A 324 13.31 11.16 -2.42
N HIS A 325 12.30 11.63 -3.14
CA HIS A 325 11.49 12.78 -2.73
C HIS A 325 10.80 12.53 -1.37
N ALA A 326 10.15 11.39 -1.18
CA ALA A 326 9.51 11.01 0.08
C ALA A 326 10.52 10.90 1.24
N TYR A 327 11.71 10.35 0.96
CA TYR A 327 12.81 10.28 1.91
C TYR A 327 13.26 11.68 2.34
N GLN A 328 13.51 12.60 1.40
CA GLN A 328 13.93 13.97 1.71
C GLN A 328 12.84 14.76 2.41
N GLN A 329 11.59 14.60 2.02
CA GLN A 329 10.44 15.23 2.72
C GLN A 329 10.34 14.75 4.17
N THR A 330 10.46 13.45 4.41
CA THR A 330 10.42 12.92 5.78
C THR A 330 11.56 13.46 6.62
N ARG A 331 12.78 13.55 6.08
CA ARG A 331 13.90 14.21 6.73
C ARG A 331 13.62 15.69 7.02
N ALA A 332 12.99 16.39 6.08
CA ALA A 332 12.60 17.78 6.30
C ALA A 332 11.54 17.94 7.41
N ILE A 333 10.58 17.03 7.52
CA ILE A 333 9.61 16.98 8.62
C ILE A 333 10.35 16.76 9.95
N LEU A 334 11.25 15.79 10.02
CA LEU A 334 12.02 15.49 11.22
C LEU A 334 12.89 16.70 11.66
N ARG A 335 13.51 17.40 10.70
CA ARG A 335 14.28 18.64 10.99
C ARG A 335 13.38 19.75 11.53
N ARG A 336 12.24 20.00 10.88
CA ARG A 336 11.29 21.05 11.33
C ARG A 336 10.74 20.78 12.71
N GLN A 337 10.51 19.52 13.05
CA GLN A 337 9.95 19.09 14.32
C GLN A 337 11.00 18.60 15.32
N PHE A 338 12.29 18.80 15.04
CA PHE A 338 13.39 18.23 15.83
C PHE A 338 13.28 18.56 17.33
N ALA A 339 13.03 19.83 17.66
CA ALA A 339 12.94 20.30 19.04
C ALA A 339 11.79 19.64 19.82
N SER A 340 10.69 19.28 19.16
CA SER A 340 9.53 18.62 19.78
C SER A 340 9.65 17.10 19.77
N LEU A 341 10.21 16.50 18.70
CA LEU A 341 10.34 15.05 18.58
C LEU A 341 11.46 14.48 19.45
N ARG A 342 12.58 15.19 19.57
CA ARG A 342 13.75 14.72 20.33
C ARG A 342 13.41 14.31 21.78
N PRO A 343 12.76 15.14 22.61
CA PRO A 343 12.41 14.74 23.97
C PRO A 343 11.34 13.65 24.01
N ARG A 344 10.38 13.64 23.06
CA ARG A 344 9.36 12.58 22.98
C ARG A 344 9.99 11.23 22.70
N LEU A 345 10.84 11.14 21.68
CA LEU A 345 11.54 9.90 21.33
C LEU A 345 12.50 9.43 22.42
N ALA A 346 13.21 10.37 23.07
CA ALA A 346 14.08 10.06 24.19
C ALA A 346 13.32 9.44 25.37
N GLY A 347 12.08 9.86 25.63
CA GLY A 347 11.18 9.23 26.61
C GLY A 347 10.89 7.75 26.32
N HIS A 348 11.02 7.33 25.08
CA HIS A 348 10.87 5.94 24.63
C HIS A 348 12.21 5.21 24.43
N GLY A 349 13.32 5.79 24.89
CA GLY A 349 14.66 5.21 24.72
C GLY A 349 15.18 5.28 23.27
N LEU A 350 14.55 6.10 22.42
CA LEU A 350 14.97 6.32 21.04
C LEU A 350 15.73 7.64 20.91
N THR A 351 16.88 7.60 20.22
CA THR A 351 17.70 8.79 19.98
C THR A 351 17.47 9.28 18.57
N LEU A 352 17.17 10.57 18.41
CA LEU A 352 17.10 11.20 17.09
C LEU A 352 18.48 11.76 16.74
N ASP A 353 19.10 11.22 15.69
CA ASP A 353 20.46 11.58 15.27
C ASP A 353 20.47 12.89 14.47
N GLU A 354 20.96 13.95 15.11
CA GLU A 354 21.07 15.26 14.53
C GLU A 354 22.05 15.28 13.34
N SER A 355 23.18 14.56 13.45
CA SER A 355 24.21 14.54 12.41
C SER A 355 23.69 13.92 11.11
N VAL A 356 22.90 12.86 11.22
CA VAL A 356 22.22 12.21 10.08
C VAL A 356 21.18 13.13 9.45
N LEU A 357 20.37 13.80 10.28
CA LEU A 357 19.27 14.63 9.78
C LEU A 357 19.74 15.89 9.07
N PHE A 358 20.79 16.54 9.55
CA PHE A 358 21.29 17.81 9.02
C PHE A 358 22.38 17.64 7.94
N ASP A 359 22.79 16.40 7.62
CA ASP A 359 23.67 16.11 6.51
C ASP A 359 22.93 16.29 5.18
N ALA A 360 23.20 17.42 4.51
CA ALA A 360 22.55 17.76 3.23
C ALA A 360 22.99 16.86 2.06
N SER A 361 24.10 16.13 2.19
CA SER A 361 24.62 15.25 1.14
C SER A 361 23.93 13.88 1.10
N ARG A 362 23.14 13.54 2.11
CA ARG A 362 22.48 12.22 2.19
C ARG A 362 21.37 12.07 1.16
N GLN A 363 21.42 10.94 0.49
CA GLN A 363 20.43 10.50 -0.49
C GLN A 363 20.01 9.06 -0.18
N LEU A 364 18.76 8.72 -0.41
CA LEU A 364 18.25 7.35 -0.31
C LEU A 364 18.89 6.47 -1.40
N LEU A 365 18.98 7.01 -2.59
CA LEU A 365 19.42 6.31 -3.79
C LEU A 365 20.77 6.88 -4.22
N ALA A 366 21.82 6.07 -4.20
CA ALA A 366 23.10 6.43 -4.83
C ALA A 366 22.88 6.77 -6.32
N ASP A 367 23.74 7.63 -6.85
CA ASP A 367 23.67 8.17 -8.21
C ASP A 367 23.12 7.17 -9.22
N LYS A 368 22.28 7.66 -10.13
CA LYS A 368 21.64 6.85 -11.19
C LYS A 368 22.63 5.85 -11.78
N PRO A 369 22.29 4.56 -11.82
CA PRO A 369 22.97 3.71 -12.79
C PRO A 369 22.81 4.39 -14.16
N PRO A 370 23.85 4.39 -15.01
CA PRO A 370 23.83 5.09 -16.29
C PRO A 370 22.54 4.72 -17.03
N GLU A 371 21.84 5.73 -17.53
CA GLU A 371 20.60 5.51 -18.28
C GLU A 371 20.91 4.50 -19.39
N ARG A 372 20.17 3.38 -19.37
CA ARG A 372 20.33 2.39 -20.44
C ARG A 372 20.12 3.09 -21.77
N THR A 373 21.08 2.98 -22.64
CA THR A 373 20.99 3.55 -24.00
C THR A 373 19.75 3.00 -24.72
N ALA A 374 19.23 3.71 -25.71
CA ALA A 374 18.11 3.23 -26.52
C ALA A 374 18.39 1.81 -27.07
N ALA A 375 19.63 1.54 -27.49
CA ALA A 375 20.09 0.24 -27.95
C ALA A 375 19.97 -0.86 -26.86
N GLN A 376 20.35 -0.57 -25.62
CA GLN A 376 20.21 -1.51 -24.50
C GLN A 376 18.74 -1.78 -24.17
N ARG A 377 17.86 -0.77 -24.22
CA ARG A 377 16.40 -0.93 -24.03
C ARG A 377 15.80 -1.80 -25.12
N THR A 378 16.21 -1.63 -26.37
CA THR A 378 15.75 -2.44 -27.52
C THR A 378 16.23 -3.89 -27.36
N THR A 379 17.49 -4.11 -27.00
CA THR A 379 18.05 -5.45 -26.77
C THR A 379 17.32 -6.19 -25.64
N ASP A 380 17.01 -5.50 -24.55
CA ASP A 380 16.26 -6.11 -23.43
C ASP A 380 14.80 -6.40 -23.82
N ALA A 381 14.18 -5.56 -24.64
CA ALA A 381 12.84 -5.81 -25.18
C ALA A 381 12.81 -7.02 -26.12
N MET A 382 13.82 -7.15 -26.97
CA MET A 382 13.98 -8.31 -27.87
C MET A 382 14.21 -9.60 -27.09
N LYS A 383 15.05 -9.60 -26.04
CA LYS A 383 15.25 -10.76 -25.18
C LYS A 383 13.97 -11.17 -24.46
N ARG A 384 13.13 -10.21 -24.03
CA ARG A 384 11.81 -10.51 -23.42
C ARG A 384 10.83 -11.10 -24.41
N LEU A 385 10.84 -10.60 -25.64
CA LEU A 385 10.01 -11.11 -26.72
C LEU A 385 10.42 -12.54 -27.07
N ASP A 386 11.70 -12.79 -27.23
CA ASP A 386 12.28 -14.12 -27.51
C ASP A 386 11.92 -15.15 -26.41
N ALA A 387 12.09 -14.75 -25.14
CA ALA A 387 11.68 -15.59 -24.01
C ALA A 387 10.15 -15.82 -23.96
N ALA A 388 9.34 -14.86 -24.41
CA ALA A 388 7.90 -15.04 -24.50
C ALA A 388 7.49 -15.97 -25.63
N LEU A 389 8.15 -15.88 -26.79
CA LEU A 389 7.96 -16.77 -27.94
C LEU A 389 8.37 -18.21 -27.59
N THR A 390 9.53 -18.40 -26.97
CA THR A 390 9.98 -19.73 -26.51
C THR A 390 8.99 -20.38 -25.54
N ARG A 391 8.36 -19.58 -24.63
CA ARG A 391 7.30 -20.10 -23.75
C ARG A 391 6.01 -20.45 -24.49
N LEU A 392 5.70 -19.76 -25.55
CA LEU A 392 4.54 -20.08 -26.40
C LEU A 392 4.79 -21.35 -27.20
N GLU A 393 5.96 -21.49 -27.80
CA GLU A 393 6.37 -22.69 -28.54
C GLU A 393 6.38 -23.93 -27.65
N SER A 394 6.88 -23.84 -26.40
CA SER A 394 6.85 -24.92 -25.43
C SER A 394 5.44 -25.31 -24.91
N ARG A 395 4.41 -24.49 -25.21
CA ARG A 395 3.01 -24.77 -24.87
C ARG A 395 2.19 -25.32 -26.04
N THR A 396 2.74 -25.25 -27.23
CA THR A 396 2.11 -25.74 -28.48
C THR A 396 2.74 -27.04 -28.99
N ALA A 397 3.86 -27.46 -28.41
CA ALA A 397 4.48 -28.78 -28.54
C ALA A 397 4.03 -29.68 -27.40
#